data_bee2cad5c489c15c3c37decf3a26d78b
#
_entry.id   bee2cad5c489c15c3c37decf3a26d78b
#
_cell.length_a   1.000
_cell.length_b   1.000
_cell.length_c   1.000
_cell.angle_alpha   90.00
_cell.angle_beta   90.00
_cell.angle_gamma   90.00
#
_symmetry.space_group_name_H-M   'P 1'
#
loop_
_entity.id
_entity.type
_entity.pdbx_description
1 polymer ?
#
loop_
_entity_poly.entity_id
_entity_poly.type
_entity_poly.pdbx_seq_one_letter_code
_entity_poly.pdbx_strand_id
1 'polypeptide(L)'
;MPGVGRVGRRLEFAALNLISDPIHGYVELTKRLTADEARAAGLAPEDAAEDDLLDTAWVQRLRRISQLQSARWVFPTAEHSRFTHGLGVMHEAGLWGRSLYPSLRAALPALAPGEPVPSEGLVVETLRIAGLLHDVGHGPFAHFFDDRFLAAFPAPADPRRPGAKTLSHEDLSQLIIERELGPLIRGLRRAPGSVPERDRFADGEAIDPRWVSFLISKPPLADPSMPGWVRTLQPLLSGVFTVDNLDYVRRDAYLTGVSMGPVDAERLRRYCFVSERGLTLYESGVGALEMFLTARLFMYQHVYLHRTVRAIDLDLEEVFAPSIRAVFGDGSPAERLGAFADLDEYALLHQAAGWARGEHLSGTPAPGDGTVTPDVADGWRAILLRRPRWRTEREVHAEQAVPEWPAALVAELGEPEPGRVVVDLVGVDARPGADKADTLAIERRDGGPGPSLEVALARLPAWSLVGRRYRRSG
;
A
#
# COMPACT_ATOMS: atom_id res chain seq x y z
N MET A 1 54.28 -12.21 -24.30
CA MET A 1 53.33 -11.21 -23.82
C MET A 1 52.23 -11.99 -23.09
N PRO A 2 52.14 -11.99 -21.74
CA PRO A 2 51.05 -12.64 -21.06
C PRO A 2 49.76 -11.82 -21.30
N GLY A 3 48.70 -12.52 -21.65
CA GLY A 3 47.41 -11.92 -22.00
C GLY A 3 46.88 -11.00 -20.89
N VAL A 4 46.48 -9.82 -21.28
CA VAL A 4 45.67 -8.91 -20.46
C VAL A 4 44.39 -9.65 -20.14
N GLY A 5 44.32 -10.15 -18.88
CA GLY A 5 43.11 -10.78 -18.37
C GLY A 5 41.91 -9.85 -18.62
N ARG A 6 40.84 -10.38 -19.19
CA ARG A 6 39.53 -9.71 -19.18
C ARG A 6 39.32 -9.20 -17.76
N VAL A 7 39.28 -7.88 -17.60
CA VAL A 7 38.79 -7.27 -16.36
C VAL A 7 37.43 -7.88 -16.15
N GLY A 8 37.31 -8.74 -15.16
CA GLY A 8 36.04 -9.41 -14.84
C GLY A 8 34.98 -8.29 -14.71
N ARG A 9 33.86 -8.43 -15.39
CA ARG A 9 32.70 -7.58 -15.12
C ARG A 9 32.53 -7.56 -13.61
N ARG A 10 32.45 -6.37 -13.02
CA ARG A 10 32.13 -6.26 -11.60
C ARG A 10 30.78 -6.95 -11.39
N LEU A 11 30.75 -7.95 -10.50
CA LEU A 11 29.57 -8.75 -10.21
C LEU A 11 28.36 -7.87 -9.84
N GLU A 12 28.63 -6.74 -9.16
CA GLU A 12 27.60 -5.76 -8.83
C GLU A 12 26.78 -5.27 -10.03
N PHE A 13 27.42 -5.04 -11.20
CA PHE A 13 26.71 -4.60 -12.42
C PHE A 13 26.03 -5.75 -13.16
N ALA A 14 26.49 -6.97 -12.99
CA ALA A 14 25.84 -8.15 -13.55
C ALA A 14 24.64 -8.57 -12.72
N ALA A 15 24.68 -8.34 -11.41
CA ALA A 15 23.75 -8.85 -10.43
C ALA A 15 22.60 -7.90 -10.09
N LEU A 16 22.62 -6.64 -10.53
CA LEU A 16 21.65 -5.62 -10.21
C LEU A 16 21.09 -4.94 -11.47
N ASN A 17 19.80 -4.63 -11.44
CA ASN A 17 19.15 -3.65 -12.31
C ASN A 17 18.90 -2.37 -11.52
N LEU A 18 18.91 -1.23 -12.22
CA LEU A 18 18.60 0.08 -11.68
C LEU A 18 17.36 0.63 -12.38
N ILE A 19 16.34 0.95 -11.62
CA ILE A 19 15.15 1.64 -12.12
C ILE A 19 15.19 3.08 -11.64
N SER A 20 15.09 4.04 -12.55
CA SER A 20 14.98 5.45 -12.21
C SER A 20 13.62 5.76 -11.59
N ASP A 21 13.59 6.45 -10.47
CA ASP A 21 12.39 6.85 -9.75
C ASP A 21 12.48 8.32 -9.34
N PRO A 22 11.44 9.14 -9.58
CA PRO A 22 11.50 10.58 -9.30
C PRO A 22 11.53 10.93 -7.81
N ILE A 23 11.17 9.99 -6.93
CA ILE A 23 11.13 10.19 -5.47
C ILE A 23 12.40 9.66 -4.82
N HIS A 24 12.89 8.50 -5.28
CA HIS A 24 13.98 7.77 -4.65
C HIS A 24 15.32 7.87 -5.42
N GLY A 25 15.31 8.46 -6.61
CA GLY A 25 16.46 8.49 -7.52
C GLY A 25 16.61 7.15 -8.25
N TYR A 26 17.20 6.15 -7.61
CA TYR A 26 17.36 4.83 -8.19
C TYR A 26 16.87 3.75 -7.23
N VAL A 27 16.04 2.85 -7.75
CA VAL A 27 15.61 1.60 -7.08
C VAL A 27 16.48 0.49 -7.62
N GLU A 28 17.25 -0.15 -6.75
CA GLU A 28 18.06 -1.32 -7.07
C GLU A 28 17.20 -2.58 -6.99
N LEU A 29 17.40 -3.49 -7.94
CA LEU A 29 16.75 -4.81 -7.98
C LEU A 29 17.79 -5.89 -8.20
N THR A 30 17.63 -7.01 -7.55
CA THR A 30 18.41 -8.20 -7.88
C THR A 30 17.98 -8.75 -9.23
N LYS A 31 18.98 -9.10 -10.05
CA LYS A 31 18.78 -9.64 -11.40
C LYS A 31 19.13 -11.12 -11.44
N ARG A 32 18.39 -11.89 -12.23
CA ARG A 32 18.76 -13.28 -12.50
C ARG A 32 20.16 -13.35 -13.13
N LEU A 33 21.00 -14.19 -12.54
CA LEU A 33 22.36 -14.41 -13.00
C LEU A 33 22.41 -15.54 -14.02
N THR A 34 23.36 -15.46 -14.97
CA THR A 34 23.74 -16.62 -15.76
C THR A 34 24.37 -17.68 -14.87
N ALA A 35 24.42 -18.94 -15.33
CA ALA A 35 25.00 -20.04 -14.56
C ALA A 35 26.46 -19.78 -14.13
N ASP A 36 27.25 -19.09 -14.97
CA ASP A 36 28.63 -18.73 -14.66
C ASP A 36 28.73 -17.62 -13.61
N GLU A 37 27.89 -16.60 -13.73
CA GLU A 37 27.79 -15.48 -12.78
C GLU A 37 27.29 -15.98 -11.41
N ALA A 38 26.28 -16.83 -11.40
CA ALA A 38 25.74 -17.43 -10.17
C ALA A 38 26.82 -18.22 -9.44
N ARG A 39 27.54 -19.12 -10.16
CA ARG A 39 28.67 -19.88 -9.59
C ARG A 39 29.77 -18.97 -9.06
N ALA A 40 30.16 -17.94 -9.81
CA ALA A 40 31.16 -16.97 -9.37
C ALA A 40 30.69 -16.18 -8.13
N ALA A 41 29.38 -15.97 -8.02
CA ALA A 41 28.75 -15.36 -6.87
C ALA A 41 28.50 -16.37 -5.72
N GLY A 42 28.74 -17.66 -5.85
CA GLY A 42 28.42 -18.70 -4.87
C GLY A 42 26.92 -18.90 -4.66
N LEU A 43 26.13 -18.67 -5.70
CA LEU A 43 24.67 -18.87 -5.76
C LEU A 43 24.37 -20.05 -6.68
N ALA A 44 23.21 -20.66 -6.52
CA ALA A 44 22.71 -21.64 -7.44
C ALA A 44 22.12 -20.96 -8.70
N PRO A 45 22.32 -21.52 -9.90
CA PRO A 45 21.75 -20.93 -11.13
C PRO A 45 20.21 -20.86 -11.14
N GLU A 46 19.57 -21.70 -10.33
CA GLU A 46 18.12 -21.77 -10.14
C GLU A 46 17.57 -20.79 -9.11
N ASP A 47 18.44 -20.11 -8.35
CA ASP A 47 18.01 -19.12 -7.37
C ASP A 47 17.22 -18.00 -8.06
N ALA A 48 16.06 -17.65 -7.49
CA ALA A 48 15.24 -16.56 -7.96
C ALA A 48 15.87 -15.19 -7.64
N ALA A 49 15.48 -14.20 -8.41
CA ALA A 49 15.82 -12.81 -8.18
C ALA A 49 14.54 -11.96 -8.11
N GLU A 50 14.63 -10.72 -7.63
CA GLU A 50 13.49 -9.80 -7.58
C GLU A 50 12.91 -9.53 -8.97
N ASP A 51 13.73 -9.52 -10.02
CA ASP A 51 13.27 -9.41 -11.42
C ASP A 51 12.24 -10.50 -11.78
N ASP A 52 12.46 -11.74 -11.30
CA ASP A 52 11.53 -12.84 -11.59
C ASP A 52 10.15 -12.62 -10.94
N LEU A 53 10.11 -12.04 -9.75
CA LEU A 53 8.86 -11.64 -9.09
C LEU A 53 8.22 -10.45 -9.81
N LEU A 54 9.04 -9.46 -10.16
CA LEU A 54 8.58 -8.25 -10.84
C LEU A 54 7.91 -8.56 -12.17
N ASP A 55 8.44 -9.54 -12.91
CA ASP A 55 7.96 -9.95 -14.24
C ASP A 55 6.76 -10.90 -14.21
N THR A 56 6.27 -11.26 -13.01
CA THR A 56 5.02 -12.04 -12.91
C THR A 56 3.81 -11.24 -13.40
N ALA A 57 2.81 -11.95 -13.93
CA ALA A 57 1.55 -11.34 -14.34
C ALA A 57 0.89 -10.58 -13.18
N TRP A 58 1.00 -11.06 -11.95
CA TRP A 58 0.45 -10.45 -10.74
C TRP A 58 1.03 -9.08 -10.45
N VAL A 59 2.35 -8.92 -10.49
CA VAL A 59 3.01 -7.64 -10.25
C VAL A 59 2.86 -6.71 -11.45
N GLN A 60 2.99 -7.23 -12.68
CA GLN A 60 2.81 -6.43 -13.90
C GLN A 60 1.37 -5.89 -14.07
N ARG A 61 0.37 -6.59 -13.53
CA ARG A 61 -1.02 -6.13 -13.49
C ARG A 61 -1.16 -4.78 -12.78
N LEU A 62 -0.37 -4.51 -11.74
CA LEU A 62 -0.39 -3.26 -10.99
C LEU A 62 -0.05 -2.02 -11.86
N ARG A 63 0.60 -2.18 -13.01
CA ARG A 63 0.82 -1.09 -14.00
C ARG A 63 -0.49 -0.55 -14.56
N ARG A 64 -1.54 -1.36 -14.55
CA ARG A 64 -2.85 -1.07 -15.11
C ARG A 64 -3.89 -0.74 -14.04
N ILE A 65 -3.45 -0.45 -12.81
CA ILE A 65 -4.27 0.01 -11.69
C ILE A 65 -3.70 1.34 -11.21
N SER A 66 -4.51 2.40 -11.29
CA SER A 66 -4.11 3.74 -10.85
C SER A 66 -3.93 3.81 -9.34
N GLN A 67 -2.89 4.51 -8.88
CA GLN A 67 -2.68 4.77 -7.45
C GLN A 67 -3.78 5.66 -6.88
N LEU A 68 -4.14 6.70 -7.59
CA LEU A 68 -5.03 7.76 -7.08
C LEU A 68 -6.49 7.63 -7.57
N GLN A 69 -6.89 6.48 -8.09
CA GLN A 69 -8.28 6.19 -8.43
C GLN A 69 -8.93 7.32 -9.24
N SER A 70 -10.07 7.87 -8.75
CA SER A 70 -10.80 8.98 -9.36
C SER A 70 -10.07 10.33 -9.30
N ALA A 71 -9.10 10.52 -8.37
CA ALA A 71 -8.37 11.78 -8.25
C ALA A 71 -7.54 12.12 -9.51
N ARG A 72 -7.16 11.11 -10.32
CA ARG A 72 -6.51 11.33 -11.63
C ARG A 72 -7.30 12.23 -12.58
N TRP A 73 -8.62 12.21 -12.49
CA TRP A 73 -9.49 13.09 -13.30
C TRP A 73 -9.52 14.52 -12.80
N VAL A 74 -9.02 14.79 -11.59
CA VAL A 74 -8.93 16.13 -11.01
C VAL A 74 -7.52 16.69 -11.09
N PHE A 75 -6.52 15.83 -10.86
CA PHE A 75 -5.09 16.14 -10.91
C PHE A 75 -4.47 15.50 -12.17
N PRO A 76 -4.31 16.22 -13.29
CA PRO A 76 -4.00 15.63 -14.58
C PRO A 76 -2.65 14.91 -14.67
N THR A 77 -1.70 15.21 -13.79
CA THR A 77 -0.39 14.56 -13.73
C THR A 77 -0.36 13.34 -12.80
N ALA A 78 -1.44 13.08 -12.07
CA ALA A 78 -1.58 11.98 -11.12
C ALA A 78 -1.94 10.64 -11.82
N GLU A 79 -1.20 10.29 -12.87
CA GLU A 79 -1.44 9.10 -13.71
C GLU A 79 -0.53 7.91 -13.35
N HIS A 80 0.12 7.96 -12.19
CA HIS A 80 0.99 6.88 -11.74
C HIS A 80 0.20 5.67 -11.26
N SER A 81 0.82 4.51 -11.44
CA SER A 81 0.23 3.23 -11.13
C SER A 81 0.69 2.70 -9.77
N ARG A 82 -0.05 1.72 -9.24
CA ARG A 82 0.35 0.96 -8.05
C ARG A 82 1.67 0.21 -8.23
N PHE A 83 2.04 -0.11 -9.45
CA PHE A 83 3.33 -0.68 -9.76
C PHE A 83 4.50 0.25 -9.37
N THR A 84 4.44 1.52 -9.75
CA THR A 84 5.50 2.49 -9.41
C THR A 84 5.55 2.79 -7.92
N HIS A 85 4.39 2.83 -7.26
CA HIS A 85 4.28 2.91 -5.81
C HIS A 85 4.89 1.67 -5.13
N GLY A 86 4.53 0.46 -5.54
CA GLY A 86 5.08 -0.78 -4.98
C GLY A 86 6.60 -0.86 -5.08
N LEU A 87 7.21 -0.38 -6.19
CA LEU A 87 8.66 -0.26 -6.32
C LEU A 87 9.25 0.72 -5.30
N GLY A 88 8.60 1.86 -5.07
CA GLY A 88 9.04 2.83 -4.08
C GLY A 88 8.94 2.29 -2.64
N VAL A 89 7.85 1.60 -2.32
CA VAL A 89 7.68 0.94 -1.00
C VAL A 89 8.72 -0.15 -0.79
N MET A 90 9.00 -0.96 -1.80
CA MET A 90 10.07 -1.95 -1.79
C MET A 90 11.43 -1.31 -1.47
N HIS A 91 11.75 -0.19 -2.13
CA HIS A 91 13.00 0.54 -1.89
C HIS A 91 13.08 1.07 -0.47
N GLU A 92 12.05 1.77 0.00
CA GLU A 92 11.98 2.27 1.38
C GLU A 92 12.12 1.13 2.40
N ALA A 93 11.40 0.04 2.21
CA ALA A 93 11.47 -1.13 3.08
C ALA A 93 12.91 -1.68 3.19
N GLY A 94 13.65 -1.72 2.09
CA GLY A 94 15.05 -2.10 2.06
C GLY A 94 15.95 -1.15 2.85
N LEU A 95 15.77 0.17 2.68
CA LEU A 95 16.50 1.19 3.44
C LEU A 95 16.25 1.07 4.95
N TRP A 96 14.99 0.87 5.33
CA TRP A 96 14.60 0.67 6.73
C TRP A 96 15.17 -0.63 7.30
N GLY A 97 15.09 -1.74 6.56
CA GLY A 97 15.67 -3.02 6.96
C GLY A 97 17.16 -2.90 7.29
N ARG A 98 17.92 -2.27 6.41
CA ARG A 98 19.36 -2.03 6.63
C ARG A 98 19.63 -1.13 7.83
N SER A 99 18.86 -0.05 7.98
CA SER A 99 19.05 0.90 9.09
C SER A 99 18.76 0.27 10.45
N LEU A 100 17.74 -0.58 10.53
CA LEU A 100 17.30 -1.19 11.78
C LEU A 100 18.05 -2.47 12.13
N TYR A 101 18.67 -3.14 11.16
CA TYR A 101 19.29 -4.45 11.39
C TYR A 101 20.32 -4.50 12.53
N PRO A 102 21.26 -3.54 12.68
CA PRO A 102 22.22 -3.58 13.78
C PRO A 102 21.55 -3.58 15.17
N SER A 103 20.52 -2.77 15.37
CA SER A 103 19.78 -2.71 16.63
C SER A 103 18.84 -3.90 16.81
N LEU A 104 18.19 -4.37 15.74
CA LEU A 104 17.41 -5.61 15.76
C LEU A 104 18.27 -6.80 16.21
N ARG A 105 19.44 -6.97 15.61
CA ARG A 105 20.38 -8.03 15.97
C ARG A 105 20.76 -7.98 17.45
N ALA A 106 20.95 -6.78 17.99
CA ALA A 106 21.32 -6.58 19.39
C ALA A 106 20.14 -6.84 20.34
N ALA A 107 18.91 -6.43 19.98
CA ALA A 107 17.75 -6.54 20.84
C ALA A 107 17.05 -7.92 20.77
N LEU A 108 17.21 -8.65 19.66
CA LEU A 108 16.47 -9.89 19.40
C LEU A 108 16.62 -10.96 20.50
N PRO A 109 17.81 -11.17 21.10
CA PRO A 109 17.94 -12.14 22.20
C PRO A 109 17.05 -11.86 23.42
N ALA A 110 16.67 -10.59 23.65
CA ALA A 110 15.74 -10.20 24.70
C ALA A 110 14.28 -10.27 24.22
N LEU A 111 14.00 -9.87 22.97
CA LEU A 111 12.66 -9.87 22.38
C LEU A 111 12.14 -11.27 22.04
N ALA A 112 13.04 -12.18 21.63
CA ALA A 112 12.69 -13.54 21.24
C ALA A 112 13.78 -14.53 21.73
N PRO A 113 13.81 -14.82 23.03
CA PRO A 113 14.85 -15.68 23.61
C PRO A 113 14.89 -17.08 22.98
N GLY A 114 16.08 -17.49 22.55
CA GLY A 114 16.30 -18.79 21.93
C GLY A 114 16.04 -18.87 20.43
N GLU A 115 15.53 -17.82 19.81
CA GLU A 115 15.41 -17.77 18.36
C GLU A 115 16.77 -17.40 17.72
N PRO A 116 17.11 -17.99 16.54
CA PRO A 116 18.31 -17.60 15.81
C PRO A 116 18.19 -16.17 15.28
N VAL A 117 19.31 -15.46 15.27
CA VAL A 117 19.38 -14.13 14.65
C VAL A 117 19.46 -14.31 13.13
N PRO A 118 18.51 -13.78 12.36
CA PRO A 118 18.53 -13.89 10.90
C PRO A 118 19.69 -13.10 10.29
N SER A 119 20.13 -13.48 9.09
CA SER A 119 21.08 -12.66 8.31
C SER A 119 20.46 -11.30 7.91
N GLU A 120 21.33 -10.30 7.70
CA GLU A 120 20.86 -8.98 7.23
C GLU A 120 20.16 -9.10 5.88
N GLY A 121 20.72 -9.89 4.96
CA GLY A 121 20.13 -10.12 3.64
C GLY A 121 18.71 -10.68 3.73
N LEU A 122 18.46 -11.66 4.59
CA LEU A 122 17.13 -12.23 4.80
C LEU A 122 16.13 -11.19 5.31
N VAL A 123 16.52 -10.39 6.31
CA VAL A 123 15.65 -9.35 6.89
C VAL A 123 15.30 -8.29 5.84
N VAL A 124 16.32 -7.77 5.16
CA VAL A 124 16.16 -6.72 4.14
C VAL A 124 15.28 -7.21 3.00
N GLU A 125 15.56 -8.40 2.46
CA GLU A 125 14.80 -8.93 1.33
C GLU A 125 13.36 -9.25 1.71
N THR A 126 13.10 -9.81 2.89
CA THR A 126 11.76 -10.08 3.36
C THR A 126 10.92 -8.79 3.42
N LEU A 127 11.49 -7.70 3.96
CA LEU A 127 10.83 -6.41 4.01
C LEU A 127 10.61 -5.81 2.62
N ARG A 128 11.59 -5.95 1.72
CA ARG A 128 11.48 -5.49 0.33
C ARG A 128 10.33 -6.17 -0.39
N ILE A 129 10.26 -7.50 -0.28
CA ILE A 129 9.19 -8.29 -0.91
C ILE A 129 7.83 -7.95 -0.30
N ALA A 130 7.75 -7.75 1.02
CA ALA A 130 6.52 -7.27 1.66
C ALA A 130 6.11 -5.89 1.12
N GLY A 131 7.06 -4.97 0.95
CA GLY A 131 6.81 -3.66 0.36
C GLY A 131 6.34 -3.73 -1.10
N LEU A 132 6.94 -4.60 -1.94
CA LEU A 132 6.53 -4.79 -3.33
C LEU A 132 5.11 -5.34 -3.46
N LEU A 133 4.76 -6.30 -2.61
CA LEU A 133 3.56 -7.12 -2.76
C LEU A 133 2.38 -6.69 -1.89
N HIS A 134 2.52 -5.64 -1.04
CA HIS A 134 1.47 -5.25 -0.11
C HIS A 134 0.13 -4.95 -0.80
N ASP A 135 0.18 -4.43 -2.01
CA ASP A 135 -0.96 -3.99 -2.81
C ASP A 135 -1.33 -4.95 -3.97
N VAL A 136 -0.70 -6.14 -4.06
CA VAL A 136 -0.88 -7.05 -5.21
C VAL A 136 -2.31 -7.56 -5.37
N GLY A 137 -3.10 -7.55 -4.31
CA GLY A 137 -4.51 -7.95 -4.27
C GLY A 137 -5.51 -6.87 -4.66
N HIS A 138 -5.09 -5.64 -4.95
CA HIS A 138 -6.04 -4.60 -5.36
C HIS A 138 -6.68 -4.88 -6.72
N GLY A 139 -7.98 -4.57 -6.83
CA GLY A 139 -8.75 -4.55 -8.07
C GLY A 139 -8.80 -3.16 -8.72
N PRO A 140 -9.59 -3.00 -9.80
CA PRO A 140 -9.81 -1.70 -10.43
C PRO A 140 -10.31 -0.66 -9.43
N PHE A 141 -9.76 0.55 -9.45
CA PHE A 141 -10.08 1.61 -8.49
C PHE A 141 -9.83 1.24 -7.01
N ALA A 142 -8.98 0.25 -6.76
CA ALA A 142 -8.40 -0.09 -5.46
C ALA A 142 -9.43 -0.16 -4.31
N HIS A 143 -9.37 0.76 -3.32
CA HIS A 143 -10.29 0.73 -2.18
C HIS A 143 -11.77 0.84 -2.57
N PHE A 144 -12.07 1.45 -3.72
CA PHE A 144 -13.43 1.46 -4.24
C PHE A 144 -13.91 0.05 -4.59
N PHE A 145 -13.01 -0.80 -5.12
CA PHE A 145 -13.26 -2.21 -5.37
C PHE A 145 -13.54 -2.97 -4.06
N ASP A 146 -12.78 -2.69 -3.01
CA ASP A 146 -13.00 -3.29 -1.70
C ASP A 146 -14.39 -2.97 -1.16
N ASP A 147 -14.72 -1.68 -1.09
CA ASP A 147 -15.95 -1.19 -0.47
C ASP A 147 -17.21 -1.55 -1.27
N ARG A 148 -17.13 -1.61 -2.60
CA ARG A 148 -18.30 -1.72 -3.48
C ARG A 148 -18.48 -3.08 -4.14
N PHE A 149 -17.43 -3.93 -4.12
CA PHE A 149 -17.50 -5.27 -4.70
C PHE A 149 -17.05 -6.34 -3.71
N LEU A 150 -15.85 -6.26 -3.14
CA LEU A 150 -15.34 -7.27 -2.21
C LEU A 150 -16.17 -7.38 -0.94
N ALA A 151 -16.73 -6.28 -0.45
CA ALA A 151 -17.60 -6.25 0.73
C ALA A 151 -18.85 -7.17 0.62
N ALA A 152 -19.21 -7.62 -0.60
CA ALA A 152 -20.29 -8.58 -0.81
C ALA A 152 -19.89 -10.04 -0.50
N PHE A 153 -18.60 -10.32 -0.33
CA PHE A 153 -18.08 -11.67 -0.09
C PHE A 153 -17.60 -11.82 1.35
N PRO A 154 -17.78 -13.00 1.98
CA PRO A 154 -17.25 -13.25 3.31
C PRO A 154 -15.71 -13.27 3.30
N ALA A 155 -15.10 -12.76 4.36
CA ALA A 155 -13.67 -12.94 4.59
C ALA A 155 -13.32 -14.43 4.69
N PRO A 156 -12.12 -14.85 4.24
CA PRO A 156 -11.62 -16.19 4.53
C PRO A 156 -11.60 -16.43 6.04
N ALA A 157 -11.96 -17.66 6.45
CA ALA A 157 -11.87 -18.03 7.85
C ALA A 157 -10.40 -18.05 8.28
N ASP A 158 -9.99 -17.06 9.07
CA ASP A 158 -8.66 -16.97 9.65
C ASP A 158 -8.78 -16.81 11.18
N PRO A 159 -8.32 -17.81 11.96
CA PRO A 159 -8.34 -17.72 13.43
C PRO A 159 -7.58 -16.52 13.99
N ARG A 160 -6.63 -15.97 13.24
CA ARG A 160 -5.83 -14.79 13.61
C ARG A 160 -6.62 -13.48 13.45
N ARG A 161 -7.73 -13.51 12.68
CA ARG A 161 -8.60 -12.37 12.38
C ARG A 161 -10.08 -12.66 12.69
N PRO A 162 -10.43 -12.98 13.96
CA PRO A 162 -11.77 -13.46 14.31
C PRO A 162 -12.90 -12.45 14.08
N GLY A 163 -12.55 -11.19 13.78
CA GLY A 163 -13.51 -10.10 13.51
C GLY A 163 -13.68 -9.73 12.04
N ALA A 164 -12.92 -10.33 11.13
CA ALA A 164 -13.02 -10.02 9.70
C ALA A 164 -14.36 -10.55 9.15
N LYS A 165 -15.20 -9.66 8.63
CA LYS A 165 -16.55 -10.01 8.14
C LYS A 165 -16.60 -10.15 6.63
N THR A 166 -15.85 -9.31 5.92
CA THR A 166 -15.86 -9.20 4.46
C THR A 166 -14.46 -9.34 3.88
N LEU A 167 -14.40 -9.85 2.65
CA LEU A 167 -13.17 -9.99 1.88
C LEU A 167 -12.54 -8.61 1.62
N SER A 168 -11.22 -8.52 1.71
CA SER A 168 -10.43 -7.32 1.44
C SER A 168 -9.32 -7.59 0.43
N HIS A 169 -8.70 -6.52 -0.09
CA HIS A 169 -7.52 -6.65 -0.95
C HIS A 169 -6.32 -7.26 -0.20
N GLU A 170 -6.21 -7.04 1.11
CA GLU A 170 -5.17 -7.68 1.93
C GLU A 170 -5.35 -9.20 1.95
N ASP A 171 -6.60 -9.70 2.05
CA ASP A 171 -6.87 -11.15 1.98
C ASP A 171 -6.47 -11.71 0.61
N LEU A 172 -6.78 -10.98 -0.46
CA LEU A 172 -6.36 -11.36 -1.83
C LEU A 172 -4.83 -11.29 -1.98
N SER A 173 -4.17 -10.26 -1.44
CA SER A 173 -2.71 -10.16 -1.43
C SER A 173 -2.08 -11.37 -0.75
N GLN A 174 -2.56 -11.78 0.41
CA GLN A 174 -2.06 -12.95 1.13
C GLN A 174 -2.25 -14.24 0.30
N LEU A 175 -3.43 -14.42 -0.31
CA LEU A 175 -3.69 -15.59 -1.17
C LEU A 175 -2.73 -15.63 -2.36
N ILE A 176 -2.49 -14.50 -3.03
CA ILE A 176 -1.58 -14.40 -4.18
C ILE A 176 -0.14 -14.66 -3.73
N ILE A 177 0.31 -14.04 -2.64
CA ILE A 177 1.66 -14.21 -2.08
C ILE A 177 1.93 -15.67 -1.74
N GLU A 178 1.01 -16.33 -1.04
CA GLU A 178 1.24 -17.68 -0.53
C GLU A 178 1.08 -18.76 -1.60
N ARG A 179 0.05 -18.64 -2.47
CA ARG A 179 -0.30 -19.68 -3.46
C ARG A 179 0.40 -19.50 -4.80
N GLU A 180 0.43 -18.26 -5.31
CA GLU A 180 0.89 -17.99 -6.67
C GLU A 180 2.39 -17.64 -6.71
N LEU A 181 2.84 -16.75 -5.79
CA LEU A 181 4.20 -16.23 -5.76
C LEU A 181 5.13 -16.98 -4.79
N GLY A 182 4.55 -17.83 -3.94
CA GLY A 182 5.29 -18.55 -2.90
C GLY A 182 6.52 -19.31 -3.38
N PRO A 183 6.51 -20.05 -4.49
CA PRO A 183 7.69 -20.72 -5.01
C PRO A 183 8.84 -19.77 -5.37
N LEU A 184 8.55 -18.63 -6.00
CA LEU A 184 9.55 -17.61 -6.34
C LEU A 184 10.13 -16.97 -5.07
N ILE A 185 9.26 -16.60 -4.11
CA ILE A 185 9.68 -16.00 -2.83
C ILE A 185 10.63 -16.93 -2.08
N ARG A 186 10.30 -18.23 -2.01
CA ARG A 186 11.19 -19.23 -1.38
C ARG A 186 12.51 -19.44 -2.13
N GLY A 187 12.56 -19.07 -3.41
CA GLY A 187 13.76 -19.20 -4.25
C GLY A 187 14.76 -18.04 -4.09
N LEU A 188 14.35 -16.92 -3.46
CA LEU A 188 15.24 -15.78 -3.24
C LEU A 188 16.37 -16.14 -2.25
N ARG A 189 17.59 -15.65 -2.50
CA ARG A 189 18.79 -15.93 -1.67
C ARG A 189 19.60 -14.70 -1.33
N ARG A 190 19.20 -13.53 -1.76
CA ARG A 190 19.95 -12.30 -1.53
C ARG A 190 19.05 -11.07 -1.67
N ALA A 191 19.43 -10.02 -0.95
CA ALA A 191 18.95 -8.66 -1.17
C ALA A 191 19.88 -7.92 -2.15
N PRO A 192 19.45 -6.82 -2.80
CA PRO A 192 20.31 -5.99 -3.60
C PRO A 192 21.36 -5.30 -2.72
N GLY A 193 22.57 -5.16 -3.24
CA GLY A 193 23.68 -4.51 -2.58
C GLY A 193 25.02 -4.90 -3.18
N SER A 194 26.07 -4.20 -2.71
CA SER A 194 27.45 -4.39 -3.20
C SER A 194 28.34 -5.19 -2.26
N VAL A 195 27.81 -5.67 -1.12
CA VAL A 195 28.57 -6.41 -0.11
C VAL A 195 27.98 -7.83 0.02
N PRO A 196 28.51 -8.81 -0.73
CA PRO A 196 27.95 -10.16 -0.79
C PRO A 196 27.75 -10.82 0.60
N GLU A 197 28.70 -10.65 1.51
CA GLU A 197 28.66 -11.25 2.86
C GLU A 197 27.50 -10.70 3.70
N ARG A 198 27.05 -9.49 3.41
CA ARG A 198 25.93 -8.83 4.10
C ARG A 198 24.61 -9.07 3.38
N ASP A 199 24.65 -9.07 2.04
CA ASP A 199 23.44 -9.02 1.22
C ASP A 199 22.87 -10.42 0.94
N ARG A 200 23.66 -11.50 1.17
CA ARG A 200 23.20 -12.89 1.06
C ARG A 200 22.50 -13.37 2.32
N PHE A 201 21.66 -14.38 2.12
CA PHE A 201 21.11 -15.16 3.23
C PHE A 201 22.18 -16.11 3.77
N ALA A 202 22.09 -16.42 5.04
CA ALA A 202 22.94 -17.48 5.62
C ALA A 202 22.50 -18.87 5.09
N ASP A 203 23.40 -19.85 5.20
CA ASP A 203 23.13 -21.20 4.75
C ASP A 203 21.86 -21.77 5.40
N GLY A 204 20.97 -22.29 4.58
CA GLY A 204 19.69 -22.86 5.02
C GLY A 204 18.57 -21.84 5.26
N GLU A 205 18.83 -20.53 5.16
CA GLU A 205 17.79 -19.51 5.25
C GLU A 205 16.99 -19.39 3.95
N ALA A 206 15.70 -19.18 4.09
CA ALA A 206 14.79 -18.88 3.00
C ALA A 206 13.62 -18.01 3.53
N ILE A 207 13.04 -17.19 2.67
CA ILE A 207 11.83 -16.43 3.02
C ILE A 207 10.64 -17.38 3.02
N ASP A 208 9.92 -17.43 4.15
CA ASP A 208 8.59 -18.05 4.18
C ASP A 208 7.56 -17.02 3.68
N PRO A 209 6.79 -17.30 2.62
CA PRO A 209 5.76 -16.38 2.14
C PRO A 209 4.76 -15.94 3.20
N ARG A 210 4.54 -16.75 4.25
CA ARG A 210 3.68 -16.39 5.38
C ARG A 210 4.23 -15.22 6.20
N TRP A 211 5.56 -15.01 6.21
CA TRP A 211 6.16 -13.83 6.85
C TRP A 211 5.79 -12.55 6.09
N VAL A 212 5.80 -12.62 4.77
CA VAL A 212 5.38 -11.53 3.89
C VAL A 212 3.90 -11.20 4.10
N SER A 213 3.03 -12.22 4.08
CA SER A 213 1.59 -12.08 4.37
C SER A 213 1.33 -11.49 5.76
N PHE A 214 2.09 -11.92 6.77
CA PHE A 214 1.98 -11.41 8.14
C PHE A 214 2.37 -9.93 8.24
N LEU A 215 3.47 -9.54 7.61
CA LEU A 215 3.95 -8.16 7.63
C LEU A 215 2.94 -7.16 7.03
N ILE A 216 2.26 -7.54 5.95
CA ILE A 216 1.30 -6.67 5.24
C ILE A 216 -0.10 -6.65 5.86
N SER A 217 -0.40 -7.53 6.83
CA SER A 217 -1.74 -7.65 7.42
C SER A 217 -2.17 -6.39 8.16
N LYS A 218 -3.38 -5.94 7.87
CA LYS A 218 -4.04 -4.81 8.53
C LYS A 218 -5.45 -5.26 9.01
N PRO A 219 -5.80 -5.16 10.29
CA PRO A 219 -4.93 -4.74 11.41
C PRO A 219 -3.77 -5.71 11.65
N PRO A 220 -2.76 -5.28 12.42
CA PRO A 220 -1.62 -6.14 12.77
C PRO A 220 -2.09 -7.44 13.41
N LEU A 221 -1.50 -8.55 12.97
CA LEU A 221 -1.82 -9.86 13.53
C LEU A 221 -0.99 -10.13 14.79
N ALA A 222 -1.62 -10.74 15.79
CA ALA A 222 -0.93 -11.30 16.94
C ALA A 222 -0.76 -12.80 16.71
N ASP A 223 0.34 -13.20 16.06
CA ASP A 223 0.64 -14.60 15.79
C ASP A 223 1.98 -15.00 16.42
N PRO A 224 1.98 -15.70 17.57
CA PRO A 224 3.19 -16.11 18.23
C PRO A 224 3.99 -17.18 17.47
N SER A 225 3.42 -17.80 16.44
CA SER A 225 4.13 -18.77 15.58
C SER A 225 5.07 -18.08 14.57
N MET A 226 4.95 -16.78 14.37
CA MET A 226 5.85 -16.00 13.53
C MET A 226 7.17 -15.74 14.25
N PRO A 227 8.31 -15.74 13.53
CA PRO A 227 9.59 -15.40 14.11
C PRO A 227 9.57 -14.06 14.83
N GLY A 228 10.25 -13.94 15.94
CA GLY A 228 10.27 -12.73 16.76
C GLY A 228 10.72 -11.49 16.00
N TRP A 229 11.70 -11.63 15.11
CA TRP A 229 12.17 -10.53 14.27
C TRP A 229 11.09 -10.05 13.28
N VAL A 230 10.27 -10.96 12.74
CA VAL A 230 9.16 -10.61 11.84
C VAL A 230 8.09 -9.82 12.61
N ARG A 231 7.74 -10.30 13.82
CA ARG A 231 6.78 -9.61 14.71
C ARG A 231 7.28 -8.22 15.11
N THR A 232 8.57 -8.10 15.41
CA THR A 232 9.21 -6.83 15.80
C THR A 232 9.18 -5.79 14.66
N LEU A 233 9.27 -6.23 13.40
CA LEU A 233 9.31 -5.34 12.23
C LEU A 233 7.93 -5.12 11.58
N GLN A 234 6.87 -5.81 12.00
CA GLN A 234 5.51 -5.62 11.49
C GLN A 234 5.05 -4.15 11.53
N PRO A 235 5.38 -3.34 12.57
CA PRO A 235 4.99 -1.93 12.60
C PRO A 235 5.49 -1.08 11.42
N LEU A 236 6.52 -1.51 10.69
CA LEU A 236 6.98 -0.82 9.47
C LEU A 236 5.95 -0.84 8.33
N LEU A 237 4.98 -1.79 8.35
CA LEU A 237 3.92 -1.88 7.36
C LEU A 237 2.52 -1.65 7.94
N SER A 238 2.37 -1.68 9.28
CA SER A 238 1.06 -1.56 9.92
C SER A 238 1.02 -0.59 11.12
N GLY A 239 2.11 0.12 11.40
CA GLY A 239 2.26 1.01 12.57
C GLY A 239 1.79 2.45 12.35
N VAL A 240 2.32 3.33 13.21
CA VAL A 240 2.04 4.78 13.25
C VAL A 240 2.44 5.48 11.95
N PHE A 241 3.58 5.13 11.43
CA PHE A 241 4.04 5.43 10.07
C PHE A 241 4.44 4.11 9.42
N THR A 242 4.32 4.03 8.11
CA THR A 242 4.68 2.84 7.36
C THR A 242 5.54 3.21 6.17
N VAL A 243 6.32 2.25 5.68
CA VAL A 243 7.10 2.44 4.44
C VAL A 243 6.19 2.72 3.25
N ASP A 244 4.97 2.18 3.26
CA ASP A 244 3.88 2.49 2.34
C ASP A 244 3.51 3.98 2.40
N ASN A 245 3.18 4.50 3.59
CA ASN A 245 2.83 5.91 3.76
C ASN A 245 3.99 6.86 3.39
N LEU A 246 5.22 6.47 3.72
CA LEU A 246 6.41 7.27 3.40
C LEU A 246 6.65 7.39 1.90
N ASP A 247 6.26 6.39 1.11
CA ASP A 247 6.32 6.49 -0.35
C ASP A 247 5.15 7.32 -0.90
N TYR A 248 3.88 6.90 -0.62
CA TYR A 248 2.75 7.52 -1.32
C TYR A 248 2.58 9.00 -0.98
N VAL A 249 2.80 9.43 0.26
CA VAL A 249 2.68 10.85 0.62
C VAL A 249 3.61 11.73 -0.22
N ARG A 250 4.86 11.29 -0.44
CA ARG A 250 5.83 12.02 -1.27
C ARG A 250 5.54 11.88 -2.76
N ARG A 251 5.22 10.68 -3.22
CA ARG A 251 4.96 10.37 -4.63
C ARG A 251 3.71 11.07 -5.14
N ASP A 252 2.63 10.98 -4.38
CA ASP A 252 1.35 11.60 -4.74
C ASP A 252 1.46 13.13 -4.73
N ALA A 253 2.15 13.72 -3.74
CA ALA A 253 2.41 15.15 -3.71
C ALA A 253 3.19 15.61 -4.94
N TYR A 254 4.26 14.90 -5.29
CA TYR A 254 5.07 15.21 -6.46
C TYR A 254 4.26 15.14 -7.77
N LEU A 255 3.50 14.05 -7.94
CA LEU A 255 2.77 13.79 -9.19
C LEU A 255 1.44 14.54 -9.29
N THR A 256 0.83 14.95 -8.18
CA THR A 256 -0.32 15.88 -8.21
C THR A 256 0.09 17.33 -8.35
N GLY A 257 1.37 17.65 -8.10
CA GLY A 257 1.87 19.02 -8.06
C GLY A 257 1.45 19.78 -6.80
N VAL A 258 0.97 19.09 -5.76
CA VAL A 258 0.55 19.70 -4.51
C VAL A 258 1.74 19.86 -3.56
N SER A 259 2.00 21.09 -3.15
CA SER A 259 3.10 21.40 -2.22
C SER A 259 2.67 21.11 -0.77
N MET A 260 3.08 19.98 -0.23
CA MET A 260 2.76 19.56 1.15
C MET A 260 3.81 19.97 2.20
N GLY A 261 4.88 20.63 1.77
CA GLY A 261 6.05 20.91 2.62
C GLY A 261 7.06 19.74 2.63
N PRO A 262 8.22 19.94 3.27
CA PRO A 262 9.28 18.93 3.30
C PRO A 262 8.89 17.77 4.23
N VAL A 263 9.20 16.54 3.78
CA VAL A 263 9.14 15.32 4.60
C VAL A 263 10.57 14.80 4.76
N ASP A 264 11.07 14.80 5.99
CA ASP A 264 12.42 14.33 6.32
C ASP A 264 12.37 12.84 6.72
N ALA A 265 12.10 11.97 5.72
CA ALA A 265 12.06 10.52 5.90
C ALA A 265 13.43 9.95 6.33
N GLU A 266 14.52 10.55 5.85
CA GLU A 266 15.88 10.16 6.22
C GLU A 266 16.13 10.40 7.71
N ARG A 267 15.71 11.55 8.24
CA ARG A 267 15.85 11.86 9.66
C ARG A 267 15.01 10.92 10.51
N LEU A 268 13.77 10.64 10.11
CA LEU A 268 12.89 9.70 10.80
C LEU A 268 13.58 8.33 10.87
N ARG A 269 14.08 7.81 9.75
CA ARG A 269 14.76 6.53 9.68
C ARG A 269 16.05 6.48 10.54
N ARG A 270 16.84 7.54 10.55
CA ARG A 270 18.09 7.61 11.33
C ARG A 270 17.87 7.65 12.85
N TYR A 271 16.72 8.14 13.30
CA TYR A 271 16.37 8.19 14.72
C TYR A 271 15.51 7.00 15.18
N CYS A 272 15.14 6.09 14.25
CA CYS A 272 14.49 4.85 14.61
C CYS A 272 15.49 3.70 14.81
N PHE A 273 15.22 2.87 15.79
CA PHE A 273 16.00 1.66 16.11
C PHE A 273 15.10 0.63 16.80
N VAL A 274 15.60 -0.58 16.97
CA VAL A 274 14.92 -1.62 17.74
C VAL A 274 15.51 -1.67 19.14
N SER A 275 14.69 -1.56 20.17
CA SER A 275 15.03 -1.76 21.56
C SER A 275 14.31 -2.98 22.14
N GLU A 276 14.49 -3.28 23.42
CA GLU A 276 13.71 -4.30 24.13
C GLU A 276 12.20 -4.00 24.18
N ARG A 277 11.79 -2.79 23.79
CA ARG A 277 10.39 -2.37 23.65
C ARG A 277 9.85 -2.48 22.21
N GLY A 278 10.62 -3.09 21.29
CA GLY A 278 10.31 -3.15 19.88
C GLY A 278 10.80 -1.93 19.11
N LEU A 279 10.07 -1.53 18.05
CA LEU A 279 10.41 -0.36 17.24
C LEU A 279 10.36 0.91 18.11
N THR A 280 11.46 1.66 18.12
CA THR A 280 11.67 2.79 19.04
C THR A 280 12.16 3.99 18.26
N LEU A 281 11.59 5.15 18.57
CA LEU A 281 12.00 6.44 18.05
C LEU A 281 12.73 7.23 19.14
N TYR A 282 13.96 7.64 18.86
CA TYR A 282 14.68 8.56 19.72
C TYR A 282 14.01 9.95 19.70
N GLU A 283 13.89 10.62 20.84
CA GLU A 283 13.10 11.86 21.00
C GLU A 283 13.42 12.95 19.97
N SER A 284 14.68 13.05 19.50
CA SER A 284 15.07 14.01 18.46
C SER A 284 14.45 13.74 17.08
N GLY A 285 13.86 12.56 16.88
CA GLY A 285 13.12 12.17 15.69
C GLY A 285 11.65 12.57 15.72
N VAL A 286 11.08 12.90 16.89
CA VAL A 286 9.65 13.20 17.04
C VAL A 286 9.19 14.33 16.11
N GLY A 287 10.01 15.39 15.97
CA GLY A 287 9.69 16.47 15.03
C GLY A 287 9.59 16.04 13.57
N ALA A 288 10.40 15.06 13.13
CA ALA A 288 10.28 14.51 11.78
C ALA A 288 9.01 13.67 11.62
N LEU A 289 8.59 12.94 12.66
CA LEU A 289 7.32 12.21 12.68
C LEU A 289 6.12 13.17 12.62
N GLU A 290 6.13 14.26 13.40
CA GLU A 290 5.07 15.29 13.37
C GLU A 290 4.96 15.93 11.98
N MET A 291 6.09 16.27 11.35
CA MET A 291 6.12 16.83 10.00
C MET A 291 5.52 15.85 8.98
N PHE A 292 5.89 14.58 9.06
CA PHE A 292 5.34 13.54 8.18
C PHE A 292 3.84 13.37 8.35
N LEU A 293 3.34 13.26 9.57
CA LEU A 293 1.90 13.12 9.84
C LEU A 293 1.11 14.36 9.40
N THR A 294 1.70 15.55 9.57
CA THR A 294 1.12 16.81 9.05
C THR A 294 1.03 16.79 7.52
N ALA A 295 2.09 16.38 6.83
CA ALA A 295 2.10 16.27 5.38
C ALA A 295 1.06 15.25 4.88
N ARG A 296 0.96 14.10 5.56
CA ARG A 296 -0.06 13.07 5.27
C ARG A 296 -1.47 13.65 5.44
N LEU A 297 -1.77 14.33 6.54
CA LEU A 297 -3.06 14.99 6.76
C LEU A 297 -3.38 15.99 5.65
N PHE A 298 -2.39 16.80 5.26
CA PHE A 298 -2.55 17.77 4.18
C PHE A 298 -2.91 17.11 2.85
N MET A 299 -2.28 15.98 2.50
CA MET A 299 -2.62 15.21 1.30
C MET A 299 -4.05 14.67 1.35
N TYR A 300 -4.50 14.21 2.53
CA TYR A 300 -5.91 13.79 2.69
C TYR A 300 -6.86 14.94 2.41
N GLN A 301 -6.65 16.09 3.01
CA GLN A 301 -7.55 17.26 2.87
C GLN A 301 -7.59 17.81 1.45
N HIS A 302 -6.45 17.87 0.76
CA HIS A 302 -6.32 18.60 -0.50
C HIS A 302 -6.34 17.71 -1.75
N VAL A 303 -6.04 16.42 -1.63
CA VAL A 303 -6.01 15.49 -2.76
C VAL A 303 -7.10 14.43 -2.63
N TYR A 304 -6.99 13.54 -1.63
CA TYR A 304 -7.87 12.37 -1.56
C TYR A 304 -9.31 12.73 -1.24
N LEU A 305 -9.52 13.75 -0.40
CA LEU A 305 -10.84 14.27 -0.03
C LEU A 305 -11.22 15.55 -0.79
N HIS A 306 -10.57 15.84 -1.92
CA HIS A 306 -10.91 17.00 -2.72
C HIS A 306 -12.39 16.95 -3.18
N ARG A 307 -13.14 18.06 -3.01
CA ARG A 307 -14.59 18.11 -3.29
C ARG A 307 -15.00 17.56 -4.66
N THR A 308 -14.19 17.82 -5.70
CA THR A 308 -14.49 17.33 -7.06
C THR A 308 -14.18 15.85 -7.19
N VAL A 309 -13.15 15.34 -6.51
CA VAL A 309 -12.87 13.89 -6.43
C VAL A 309 -14.07 13.19 -5.81
N ARG A 310 -14.55 13.65 -4.66
CA ARG A 310 -15.73 13.09 -4.00
C ARG A 310 -17.01 13.17 -4.84
N ALA A 311 -17.17 14.23 -5.65
CA ALA A 311 -18.31 14.32 -6.59
C ALA A 311 -18.24 13.24 -7.68
N ILE A 312 -17.03 12.93 -8.18
CA ILE A 312 -16.82 11.84 -9.14
C ILE A 312 -17.01 10.48 -8.48
N ASP A 313 -16.58 10.33 -7.21
CA ASP A 313 -16.79 9.10 -6.44
C ASP A 313 -18.28 8.79 -6.26
N LEU A 314 -19.13 9.81 -6.05
CA LEU A 314 -20.58 9.61 -5.98
C LEU A 314 -21.17 9.12 -7.32
N ASP A 315 -20.66 9.59 -8.45
CA ASP A 315 -21.03 9.04 -9.76
C ASP A 315 -20.53 7.60 -9.92
N LEU A 316 -19.30 7.33 -9.48
CA LEU A 316 -18.69 6.01 -9.55
C LEU A 316 -19.43 4.99 -8.67
N GLU A 317 -19.93 5.40 -7.49
CA GLU A 317 -20.75 4.55 -6.61
C GLU A 317 -21.97 3.96 -7.31
N GLU A 318 -22.61 4.73 -8.17
CA GLU A 318 -23.82 4.29 -8.87
C GLU A 318 -23.51 3.24 -9.97
N VAL A 319 -22.34 3.30 -10.57
CA VAL A 319 -22.02 2.48 -11.76
C VAL A 319 -21.06 1.33 -11.47
N PHE A 320 -20.30 1.37 -10.38
CA PHE A 320 -19.14 0.50 -10.17
C PHE A 320 -19.50 -0.98 -10.01
N ALA A 321 -20.31 -1.32 -9.02
CA ALA A 321 -20.66 -2.71 -8.75
C ALA A 321 -21.39 -3.39 -9.93
N PRO A 322 -22.35 -2.75 -10.61
CA PRO A 322 -22.95 -3.29 -11.85
C PRO A 322 -21.88 -3.53 -12.94
N SER A 323 -20.92 -2.64 -13.09
CA SER A 323 -19.87 -2.76 -14.10
C SER A 323 -18.91 -3.92 -13.82
N ILE A 324 -18.47 -4.07 -12.55
CA ILE A 324 -17.64 -5.23 -12.18
C ILE A 324 -18.39 -6.54 -12.41
N ARG A 325 -19.69 -6.60 -12.06
CA ARG A 325 -20.51 -7.79 -12.33
C ARG A 325 -20.65 -8.09 -13.82
N ALA A 326 -20.79 -7.07 -14.66
CA ALA A 326 -20.84 -7.25 -16.10
C ALA A 326 -19.56 -7.85 -16.68
N VAL A 327 -18.38 -7.43 -16.16
CA VAL A 327 -17.08 -7.89 -16.65
C VAL A 327 -16.63 -9.19 -15.99
N PHE A 328 -16.74 -9.29 -14.67
CA PHE A 328 -16.18 -10.37 -13.87
C PHE A 328 -17.22 -11.44 -13.47
N GLY A 329 -18.50 -11.06 -13.35
CA GLY A 329 -19.58 -11.92 -12.85
C GLY A 329 -19.76 -11.82 -11.32
N ASP A 330 -20.56 -12.74 -10.75
CA ASP A 330 -20.93 -12.73 -9.32
C ASP A 330 -20.00 -13.59 -8.42
N GLY A 331 -18.96 -14.21 -8.98
CA GLY A 331 -18.06 -15.07 -8.21
C GLY A 331 -17.07 -14.31 -7.35
N SER A 332 -16.67 -14.92 -6.22
CA SER A 332 -15.62 -14.36 -5.35
C SER A 332 -14.26 -14.33 -6.06
N PRO A 333 -13.53 -13.19 -6.04
CA PRO A 333 -12.16 -13.14 -6.56
C PRO A 333 -11.21 -14.13 -5.86
N ALA A 334 -11.41 -14.42 -4.56
CA ALA A 334 -10.61 -15.39 -3.83
C ALA A 334 -10.76 -16.84 -4.36
N GLU A 335 -11.92 -17.16 -4.92
CA GLU A 335 -12.19 -18.48 -5.54
C GLU A 335 -11.81 -18.53 -7.02
N ARG A 336 -11.64 -17.37 -7.65
CA ARG A 336 -11.43 -17.22 -9.10
C ARG A 336 -10.17 -16.40 -9.40
N LEU A 337 -9.06 -16.69 -8.69
CA LEU A 337 -7.80 -15.93 -8.81
C LEU A 337 -7.33 -15.79 -10.27
N GLY A 338 -7.44 -16.85 -11.08
CA GLY A 338 -7.06 -16.80 -12.51
C GLY A 338 -7.83 -15.72 -13.30
N ALA A 339 -9.15 -15.64 -13.12
CA ALA A 339 -9.96 -14.59 -13.73
C ALA A 339 -9.70 -13.21 -13.12
N PHE A 340 -9.38 -13.16 -11.81
CA PHE A 340 -9.02 -11.92 -11.14
C PHE A 340 -7.67 -11.35 -11.63
N ALA A 341 -6.74 -12.19 -12.07
CA ALA A 341 -5.49 -11.74 -12.67
C ALA A 341 -5.70 -10.88 -13.93
N ASP A 342 -6.78 -11.14 -14.68
CA ASP A 342 -7.13 -10.39 -15.90
C ASP A 342 -8.01 -9.15 -15.61
N LEU A 343 -8.52 -9.01 -14.38
CA LEU A 343 -9.36 -7.88 -14.00
C LEU A 343 -8.50 -6.70 -13.52
N ASP A 344 -8.33 -5.71 -14.37
CA ASP A 344 -7.63 -4.47 -14.07
C ASP A 344 -8.45 -3.24 -14.49
N GLU A 345 -7.95 -2.05 -14.14
CA GLU A 345 -8.66 -0.79 -14.41
C GLU A 345 -8.74 -0.48 -15.90
N TYR A 346 -7.72 -0.88 -16.70
CA TYR A 346 -7.74 -0.65 -18.15
C TYR A 346 -8.79 -1.50 -18.84
N ALA A 347 -8.94 -2.76 -18.43
CA ALA A 347 -9.98 -3.64 -18.95
C ALA A 347 -11.38 -3.08 -18.63
N LEU A 348 -11.61 -2.61 -17.40
CA LEU A 348 -12.85 -1.99 -17.00
C LEU A 348 -13.13 -0.70 -17.78
N LEU A 349 -12.17 0.21 -17.88
CA LEU A 349 -12.32 1.48 -18.59
C LEU A 349 -12.53 1.30 -20.10
N HIS A 350 -11.93 0.28 -20.70
CA HIS A 350 -12.19 -0.08 -22.10
C HIS A 350 -13.66 -0.46 -22.32
N GLN A 351 -14.22 -1.31 -21.47
CA GLN A 351 -15.65 -1.67 -21.52
C GLN A 351 -16.53 -0.45 -21.25
N ALA A 352 -16.22 0.33 -20.21
CA ALA A 352 -16.95 1.54 -19.85
C ALA A 352 -17.03 2.56 -21.00
N ALA A 353 -15.95 2.70 -21.78
CA ALA A 353 -15.93 3.55 -22.97
C ALA A 353 -16.88 3.03 -24.07
N GLY A 354 -17.02 1.74 -24.24
CA GLY A 354 -18.01 1.11 -25.15
C GLY A 354 -19.44 1.39 -24.67
N TRP A 355 -19.74 1.13 -23.40
CA TRP A 355 -21.04 1.41 -22.81
C TRP A 355 -21.42 2.89 -22.95
N ALA A 356 -20.49 3.80 -22.66
CA ALA A 356 -20.73 5.24 -22.80
C ALA A 356 -21.08 5.69 -24.23
N ARG A 357 -20.69 4.90 -25.26
CA ARG A 357 -21.09 5.12 -26.66
C ARG A 357 -22.42 4.45 -27.02
N GLY A 358 -23.02 3.70 -26.10
CA GLY A 358 -24.27 2.97 -26.33
C GLY A 358 -24.07 1.53 -26.82
N GLU A 359 -22.85 0.99 -26.75
CA GLU A 359 -22.52 -0.40 -27.08
C GLU A 359 -22.86 -1.32 -25.90
N HIS A 360 -23.21 -2.59 -26.18
CA HIS A 360 -23.41 -3.63 -25.15
C HIS A 360 -24.40 -3.23 -24.03
N LEU A 361 -25.53 -2.61 -24.41
CA LEU A 361 -26.58 -2.27 -23.48
C LEU A 361 -27.67 -3.34 -23.42
N SER A 362 -28.19 -3.60 -22.22
CA SER A 362 -29.27 -4.54 -21.98
C SER A 362 -30.24 -3.96 -20.95
N GLY A 363 -31.56 -4.19 -21.14
CA GLY A 363 -32.55 -3.91 -20.10
C GLY A 363 -32.46 -4.89 -18.92
N THR A 364 -31.86 -6.07 -19.14
CA THR A 364 -31.70 -7.16 -18.17
C THR A 364 -30.29 -7.75 -18.27
N PRO A 365 -29.24 -7.00 -17.82
CA PRO A 365 -27.86 -7.49 -17.88
C PRO A 365 -27.69 -8.76 -17.05
N ALA A 366 -26.87 -9.69 -17.56
CA ALA A 366 -26.48 -10.88 -16.82
C ALA A 366 -25.01 -10.79 -16.35
N PRO A 367 -24.67 -11.41 -15.21
CA PRO A 367 -23.31 -11.39 -14.71
C PRO A 367 -22.31 -12.02 -15.68
N GLY A 368 -21.25 -11.30 -16.04
CA GLY A 368 -20.18 -11.77 -16.93
C GLY A 368 -20.50 -11.75 -18.42
N ASP A 369 -21.65 -11.21 -18.85
CA ASP A 369 -22.02 -11.10 -20.25
C ASP A 369 -21.52 -9.80 -20.94
N GLY A 370 -20.87 -8.93 -20.20
CA GLY A 370 -20.31 -7.66 -20.69
C GLY A 370 -21.35 -6.57 -20.93
N THR A 371 -22.64 -6.77 -20.55
CA THR A 371 -23.70 -5.78 -20.75
C THR A 371 -24.06 -5.02 -19.50
N VAL A 372 -24.52 -3.77 -19.67
CA VAL A 372 -25.00 -2.90 -18.57
C VAL A 372 -26.32 -2.22 -18.95
N THR A 373 -27.04 -1.67 -17.95
CA THR A 373 -28.23 -0.86 -18.19
C THR A 373 -27.88 0.51 -18.81
N PRO A 374 -28.82 1.17 -19.51
CA PRO A 374 -28.62 2.54 -20.00
C PRO A 374 -28.20 3.53 -18.91
N ASP A 375 -28.73 3.42 -17.69
CA ASP A 375 -28.40 4.31 -16.57
C ASP A 375 -26.91 4.16 -16.16
N VAL A 376 -26.39 2.94 -16.12
CA VAL A 376 -24.95 2.67 -15.86
C VAL A 376 -24.08 3.27 -16.97
N ALA A 377 -24.50 3.11 -18.23
CA ALA A 377 -23.80 3.69 -19.38
C ALA A 377 -23.77 5.21 -19.34
N ASP A 378 -24.89 5.85 -18.96
CA ASP A 378 -24.97 7.31 -18.81
C ASP A 378 -24.09 7.81 -17.65
N GLY A 379 -24.02 7.07 -16.56
CA GLY A 379 -23.09 7.35 -15.47
C GLY A 379 -21.63 7.32 -15.93
N TRP A 380 -21.21 6.28 -16.66
CA TRP A 380 -19.88 6.23 -17.24
C TRP A 380 -19.61 7.36 -18.24
N ARG A 381 -20.60 7.70 -19.06
CA ARG A 381 -20.49 8.87 -19.96
C ARG A 381 -20.22 10.16 -19.20
N ALA A 382 -20.90 10.38 -18.07
CA ALA A 382 -20.69 11.54 -17.21
C ALA A 382 -19.26 11.56 -16.64
N ILE A 383 -18.78 10.43 -16.11
CA ILE A 383 -17.43 10.27 -15.54
C ILE A 383 -16.35 10.52 -16.62
N LEU A 384 -16.42 9.80 -17.74
CA LEU A 384 -15.39 9.84 -18.79
C LEU A 384 -15.32 11.20 -19.50
N LEU A 385 -16.44 11.90 -19.61
CA LEU A 385 -16.49 13.27 -20.15
C LEU A 385 -16.22 14.33 -19.08
N ARG A 386 -15.94 13.94 -17.85
CA ARG A 386 -15.71 14.82 -16.70
C ARG A 386 -16.86 15.81 -16.49
N ARG A 387 -18.08 15.30 -16.51
CA ARG A 387 -19.32 16.04 -16.27
C ARG A 387 -20.03 15.44 -15.04
N PRO A 388 -19.46 15.56 -13.83
CA PRO A 388 -20.04 14.96 -12.65
C PRO A 388 -21.47 15.43 -12.46
N ARG A 389 -22.37 14.49 -12.17
CA ARG A 389 -23.79 14.73 -11.95
C ARG A 389 -24.06 15.34 -10.58
N TRP A 390 -23.08 15.24 -9.67
CA TRP A 390 -23.15 15.77 -8.32
C TRP A 390 -22.34 17.04 -8.19
N ARG A 391 -22.93 18.09 -7.58
CA ARG A 391 -22.29 19.40 -7.35
C ARG A 391 -22.32 19.72 -5.88
N THR A 392 -21.17 20.16 -5.34
CA THR A 392 -21.06 20.64 -3.96
C THR A 392 -21.90 21.90 -3.78
N GLU A 393 -22.86 21.87 -2.85
CA GLU A 393 -23.64 23.02 -2.43
C GLU A 393 -23.05 23.68 -1.18
N ARG A 394 -22.59 22.88 -0.23
CA ARG A 394 -22.05 23.34 1.05
C ARG A 394 -20.96 22.42 1.54
N GLU A 395 -19.98 23.00 2.21
CA GLU A 395 -18.86 22.29 2.85
C GLU A 395 -18.67 22.83 4.27
N VAL A 396 -18.41 21.94 5.22
CA VAL A 396 -18.16 22.25 6.62
C VAL A 396 -16.95 21.46 7.08
N HIS A 397 -16.07 22.11 7.82
CA HIS A 397 -14.87 21.50 8.41
C HIS A 397 -14.97 21.52 9.93
N ALA A 398 -14.53 20.43 10.58
CA ALA A 398 -14.38 20.35 12.03
C ALA A 398 -13.05 19.69 12.39
N GLU A 399 -12.37 20.22 13.41
CA GLU A 399 -11.05 19.73 13.86
C GLU A 399 -11.12 18.80 15.07
N GLN A 400 -12.30 18.66 15.68
CA GLN A 400 -12.49 17.81 16.85
C GLN A 400 -13.60 16.79 16.60
N ALA A 401 -13.27 15.51 16.78
CA ALA A 401 -14.26 14.46 16.87
C ALA A 401 -14.92 14.47 18.25
N VAL A 402 -16.12 15.04 18.35
CA VAL A 402 -17.02 14.68 19.44
C VAL A 402 -17.76 13.40 19.05
N PRO A 403 -18.15 12.51 19.97
CA PRO A 403 -18.81 11.25 19.62
C PRO A 403 -20.00 11.39 18.66
N GLU A 404 -20.65 12.53 18.68
CA GLU A 404 -21.86 12.85 17.88
C GLU A 404 -21.54 13.70 16.62
N TRP A 405 -20.26 13.83 16.24
CA TRP A 405 -19.89 14.69 15.11
C TRP A 405 -20.65 14.40 13.79
N PRO A 406 -20.99 13.13 13.42
CA PRO A 406 -21.75 12.90 12.20
C PRO A 406 -23.13 13.56 12.27
N ALA A 407 -23.84 13.43 13.40
CA ALA A 407 -25.15 14.05 13.58
C ALA A 407 -25.08 15.59 13.59
N ALA A 408 -24.05 16.17 14.22
CA ALA A 408 -23.83 17.61 14.24
C ALA A 408 -23.58 18.18 12.84
N LEU A 409 -22.75 17.51 12.02
CA LEU A 409 -22.51 17.92 10.63
C LEU A 409 -23.75 17.74 9.74
N VAL A 410 -24.52 16.66 9.91
CA VAL A 410 -25.79 16.49 9.20
C VAL A 410 -26.77 17.57 9.57
N ALA A 411 -26.91 17.93 10.85
CA ALA A 411 -27.78 19.03 11.29
C ALA A 411 -27.40 20.37 10.65
N GLU A 412 -26.10 20.61 10.47
CA GLU A 412 -25.61 21.83 9.81
C GLU A 412 -25.80 21.79 8.28
N LEU A 413 -25.53 20.66 7.63
CA LEU A 413 -25.60 20.48 6.18
C LEU A 413 -27.05 20.27 5.69
N GLY A 414 -27.95 19.85 6.57
CA GLY A 414 -29.32 19.43 6.26
C GLY A 414 -29.40 17.96 5.83
N GLU A 415 -30.59 17.39 5.97
CA GLU A 415 -30.83 15.97 5.72
C GLU A 415 -30.61 15.60 4.24
N PRO A 416 -30.16 14.36 3.95
CA PRO A 416 -30.07 13.84 2.60
C PRO A 416 -31.48 13.64 1.98
N GLU A 417 -31.58 13.74 0.66
CA GLU A 417 -32.79 13.47 -0.12
C GLU A 417 -32.48 12.38 -1.15
N PRO A 418 -33.11 11.20 -1.08
CA PRO A 418 -32.80 10.10 -2.01
C PRO A 418 -32.79 10.54 -3.48
N GLY A 419 -31.70 10.22 -4.19
CA GLY A 419 -31.52 10.55 -5.61
C GLY A 419 -31.33 12.03 -5.95
N ARG A 420 -31.41 12.95 -4.96
CA ARG A 420 -31.30 14.40 -5.18
C ARG A 420 -30.21 15.07 -4.37
N VAL A 421 -30.05 14.66 -3.12
CA VAL A 421 -29.09 15.26 -2.20
C VAL A 421 -28.37 14.16 -1.43
N VAL A 422 -27.02 14.23 -1.44
CA VAL A 422 -26.16 13.37 -0.64
C VAL A 422 -25.42 14.24 0.38
N VAL A 423 -25.33 13.76 1.62
CA VAL A 423 -24.46 14.31 2.64
C VAL A 423 -23.28 13.33 2.83
N ASP A 424 -22.12 13.75 2.37
CA ASP A 424 -20.88 13.00 2.43
C ASP A 424 -20.06 13.45 3.65
N LEU A 425 -19.83 12.53 4.58
CA LEU A 425 -19.11 12.80 5.81
C LEU A 425 -17.83 11.97 5.82
N VAL A 426 -16.70 12.64 5.87
CA VAL A 426 -15.39 11.97 5.88
C VAL A 426 -14.55 12.46 7.04
N GLY A 427 -13.99 11.52 7.80
CA GLY A 427 -13.05 11.80 8.87
C GLY A 427 -11.68 11.20 8.56
N VAL A 428 -10.63 11.95 8.86
CA VAL A 428 -9.23 11.49 8.81
C VAL A 428 -8.65 11.56 10.19
N ASP A 429 -8.16 10.43 10.67
CA ASP A 429 -7.36 10.36 11.89
C ASP A 429 -5.98 10.97 11.60
N ALA A 430 -5.73 12.14 12.17
CA ALA A 430 -4.45 12.84 12.02
C ALA A 430 -3.40 12.34 13.01
N ARG A 431 -3.85 11.79 14.16
CA ARG A 431 -3.00 11.09 15.13
C ARG A 431 -3.23 9.58 15.01
N PRO A 432 -2.21 8.77 15.31
CA PRO A 432 -2.40 7.32 15.38
C PRO A 432 -3.48 6.99 16.43
N GLY A 433 -4.40 6.12 16.06
CA GLY A 433 -5.41 5.59 16.99
C GLY A 433 -4.77 4.79 18.13
N ALA A 434 -5.56 4.50 19.16
CA ALA A 434 -5.10 3.74 20.33
C ALA A 434 -4.55 2.35 19.97
N ASP A 435 -5.08 1.76 18.90
CA ASP A 435 -4.64 0.47 18.34
C ASP A 435 -3.20 0.48 17.81
N LYS A 436 -2.67 1.67 17.46
CA LYS A 436 -1.30 1.85 16.97
C LYS A 436 -0.36 2.50 17.98
N ALA A 437 -0.88 2.96 19.11
CA ALA A 437 -0.09 3.68 20.12
C ALA A 437 1.09 2.85 20.65
N ASP A 438 0.91 1.54 20.77
CA ASP A 438 1.94 0.61 21.27
C ASP A 438 2.91 0.11 20.18
N THR A 439 2.73 0.51 18.91
CA THR A 439 3.57 0.05 17.80
C THR A 439 4.90 0.81 17.67
N LEU A 440 5.05 1.92 18.39
CA LEU A 440 6.25 2.75 18.40
C LEU A 440 6.52 3.30 19.80
N ALA A 441 7.62 2.89 20.41
CA ALA A 441 8.09 3.46 21.66
C ALA A 441 8.88 4.75 21.41
N ILE A 442 8.92 5.64 22.41
CA ILE A 442 9.82 6.82 22.39
C ILE A 442 10.89 6.64 23.47
N GLU A 443 12.13 7.00 23.14
CA GLU A 443 13.25 7.02 24.07
C GLU A 443 13.82 8.41 24.22
N ARG A 444 14.04 8.82 25.47
CA ARG A 444 14.65 10.13 25.80
C ARG A 444 16.17 10.09 25.66
N ARG A 445 16.80 11.28 25.66
CA ARG A 445 18.27 11.45 25.59
C ARG A 445 19.02 10.80 26.74
N ASP A 446 18.39 10.63 27.87
CA ASP A 446 18.96 9.96 29.04
C ASP A 446 18.84 8.42 28.99
N GLY A 447 18.29 7.87 27.89
CA GLY A 447 18.04 6.44 27.71
C GLY A 447 16.78 5.94 28.41
N GLY A 448 16.06 6.81 29.11
CA GLY A 448 14.80 6.48 29.77
C GLY A 448 13.60 6.43 28.81
N PRO A 449 12.47 5.85 29.25
CA PRO A 449 11.24 5.87 28.49
C PRO A 449 10.78 7.30 28.24
N GLY A 450 10.45 7.62 27.01
CA GLY A 450 9.86 8.89 26.59
C GLY A 450 8.36 8.97 26.92
N PRO A 451 7.71 10.09 26.54
CA PRO A 451 6.27 10.22 26.65
C PRO A 451 5.54 9.21 25.76
N SER A 452 4.27 8.94 26.03
CA SER A 452 3.42 8.21 25.07
C SER A 452 3.32 8.98 23.74
N LEU A 453 3.03 8.26 22.66
CA LEU A 453 2.83 8.89 21.33
C LEU A 453 1.72 9.95 21.37
N GLU A 454 0.65 9.72 22.12
CA GLU A 454 -0.44 10.66 22.26
C GLU A 454 0.06 12.01 22.84
N VAL A 455 0.90 11.96 23.87
CA VAL A 455 1.51 13.15 24.47
C VAL A 455 2.53 13.79 23.53
N ALA A 456 3.36 12.98 22.88
CA ALA A 456 4.38 13.47 21.95
C ALA A 456 3.77 14.18 20.74
N LEU A 457 2.63 13.70 20.26
CA LEU A 457 1.92 14.22 19.08
C LEU A 457 0.74 15.15 19.45
N ALA A 458 0.68 15.66 20.69
CA ALA A 458 -0.42 16.49 21.18
C ALA A 458 -0.66 17.78 20.38
N ARG A 459 0.34 18.24 19.62
CA ARG A 459 0.24 19.42 18.74
C ARG A 459 -0.54 19.15 17.44
N LEU A 460 -0.62 17.92 17.00
CA LEU A 460 -1.43 17.57 15.84
C LEU A 460 -2.91 17.56 16.24
N PRO A 461 -3.85 17.94 15.36
CA PRO A 461 -5.27 17.73 15.59
C PRO A 461 -5.54 16.22 15.73
N ALA A 462 -6.49 15.84 16.59
CA ALA A 462 -6.85 14.42 16.70
C ALA A 462 -7.50 13.91 15.41
N TRP A 463 -8.41 14.71 14.85
CA TRP A 463 -9.16 14.40 13.64
C TRP A 463 -9.25 15.63 12.74
N SER A 464 -9.40 15.37 11.44
CA SER A 464 -9.89 16.33 10.46
C SER A 464 -11.16 15.78 9.86
N LEU A 465 -12.25 16.49 10.04
CA LEU A 465 -13.59 16.10 9.62
C LEU A 465 -14.06 17.04 8.53
N VAL A 466 -14.59 16.49 7.45
CA VAL A 466 -15.18 17.25 6.35
C VAL A 466 -16.57 16.72 6.08
N GLY A 467 -17.56 17.59 6.15
CA GLY A 467 -18.92 17.29 5.72
C GLY A 467 -19.25 18.06 4.46
N ARG A 468 -19.86 17.43 3.46
CA ARG A 468 -20.28 18.06 2.23
C ARG A 468 -21.69 17.68 1.86
N ARG A 469 -22.46 18.67 1.44
CA ARG A 469 -23.75 18.50 0.81
C ARG A 469 -23.56 18.57 -0.70
N TYR A 470 -23.97 17.53 -1.39
CA TYR A 470 -24.00 17.47 -2.83
C TYR A 470 -25.43 17.43 -3.34
N ARG A 471 -25.71 18.18 -4.41
CA ARG A 471 -26.97 18.12 -5.14
C ARG A 471 -26.76 17.54 -6.53
N ARG A 472 -27.67 16.67 -6.94
CA ARG A 472 -27.69 16.13 -8.30
C ARG A 472 -28.13 17.23 -9.26
N SER A 473 -27.33 17.44 -10.31
CA SER A 473 -27.71 18.30 -11.43
C SER A 473 -28.87 17.64 -12.18
N GLY A 474 -29.91 18.38 -12.49
CA GLY A 474 -31.05 17.91 -13.26
C GLY A 474 -30.70 17.63 -14.72
#